data_5fac4ecd5afdd10c1c9b17b038414bdc
#
_entry.id   5fac4ecd5afdd10c1c9b17b038414bdc
#
_cell.length_a   1.000
_cell.length_b   1.000
_cell.length_c   1.000
_cell.angle_alpha   90.00
_cell.angle_beta   90.00
_cell.angle_gamma   90.00
#
_symmetry.space_group_name_H-M   'P 1'
#
loop_
_entity.id
_entity.type
_entity.pdbx_description
1 polymer ?
#
loop_
_entity_poly.entity_id
_entity_poly.type
_entity_poly.pdbx_seq_one_letter_code
_entity_poly.pdbx_strand_id
1 'polypeptide(L)'
;MSPASARSASESPSFPPPAATPEQAASLRADLADSGWGVEAVAALLGEVADAALRREIRLPALRAVRAALAAGPAPSPVAVLTALFMLGESVPVTALDAALPRTTAAGATAIGLVGEPDGAGCVRALVDLRPHEAVDDAGEVRWWVASDLGELVTGRALAPDHVLGVGGAGLTLAGLTPRTPVRTALDLGCGCGCGIQTLYLLRHAEHVVATDISARALAFTAFNAALAGVSVTGAPGAGSDNAPSSGLDSEADAASESGSNAGHLELLRGSLLEPVAGRRFDLIASNPPFVLTPPAVREAGLPLMEYRDAGGPVLPELVAGLREHLEPGAAAVMLGNWEHRGADSWREAVATWIPEGLDGWVIEREVQDPVEYATMWLRDGGLTSERDAEGFDAALGAWIDDFEVRGVQGVGFGYLIVHRPLRPRDPWRLLEEVTTSGQGVLGHHVAEVLEVRERLAGLDDDAVADLRPVLAPDVTEERHLIPGAAEPTVILLRQGGGLGRTIRASTVVAALAGVADGELSVGQIASAVVALTGEDAIGLRAEMVEATRHLIAVGFLTID
;
A
#
# COMPACT_ATOMS: atom_id res chain seq x y z
N MET A 1 29.90 -11.56 44.80
CA MET A 1 28.74 -12.03 44.04
C MET A 1 28.99 -11.61 42.60
N SER A 2 29.27 -12.55 41.72
CA SER A 2 29.56 -12.32 40.33
C SER A 2 28.31 -11.81 39.58
N PRO A 3 28.45 -10.86 38.61
CA PRO A 3 27.35 -10.48 37.75
C PRO A 3 27.04 -11.64 36.79
N ALA A 4 25.77 -12.01 36.75
CA ALA A 4 25.25 -13.00 35.83
C ALA A 4 25.52 -12.54 34.38
N SER A 5 26.09 -13.44 33.59
CA SER A 5 26.37 -13.25 32.18
C SER A 5 25.09 -12.93 31.41
N ALA A 6 25.04 -11.76 30.83
CA ALA A 6 24.07 -11.45 29.77
C ALA A 6 24.18 -12.56 28.71
N ARG A 7 23.12 -13.33 28.52
CA ARG A 7 23.01 -14.24 27.38
C ARG A 7 22.94 -13.37 26.14
N SER A 8 23.98 -13.40 25.33
CA SER A 8 23.93 -12.82 23.99
C SER A 8 22.76 -13.46 23.26
N ALA A 9 21.77 -12.64 22.88
CA ALA A 9 20.81 -13.04 21.89
C ALA A 9 21.60 -13.50 20.66
N SER A 10 21.55 -14.78 20.33
CA SER A 10 22.21 -15.29 19.14
C SER A 10 21.50 -14.66 17.94
N GLU A 11 22.19 -13.75 17.25
CA GLU A 11 21.73 -13.19 15.98
C GLU A 11 21.24 -14.33 15.10
N SER A 12 20.02 -14.19 14.58
CA SER A 12 19.49 -15.12 13.61
C SER A 12 20.39 -15.09 12.39
N PRO A 13 20.82 -16.23 11.81
CA PRO A 13 21.58 -16.21 10.59
C PRO A 13 20.71 -15.59 9.50
N SER A 14 21.03 -14.36 9.10
CA SER A 14 20.45 -13.73 7.93
C SER A 14 21.03 -14.40 6.70
N PHE A 15 20.19 -15.12 5.95
CA PHE A 15 20.58 -15.66 4.66
C PHE A 15 20.65 -14.53 3.63
N PRO A 16 21.56 -14.58 2.64
CA PRO A 16 21.58 -13.60 1.58
C PRO A 16 20.26 -13.63 0.80
N PRO A 17 19.76 -12.48 0.31
CA PRO A 17 18.61 -12.45 -0.58
C PRO A 17 18.82 -13.32 -1.81
N PRO A 18 17.76 -13.92 -2.39
CA PRO A 18 17.89 -14.72 -3.58
C PRO A 18 18.33 -13.86 -4.77
N ALA A 19 19.11 -14.44 -5.68
CA ALA A 19 19.57 -13.79 -6.91
C ALA A 19 19.45 -14.77 -8.08
N ALA A 20 18.92 -14.34 -9.21
CA ALA A 20 18.75 -15.15 -10.39
C ALA A 20 19.15 -14.40 -11.65
N THR A 21 19.76 -15.12 -12.61
CA THR A 21 19.88 -14.57 -13.97
C THR A 21 18.49 -14.52 -14.63
N PRO A 22 18.31 -13.76 -15.72
CA PRO A 22 17.05 -13.73 -16.45
C PRO A 22 16.56 -15.12 -16.88
N GLU A 23 17.46 -16.00 -17.27
CA GLU A 23 17.15 -17.39 -17.69
C GLU A 23 16.72 -18.25 -16.49
N GLN A 24 17.37 -18.10 -15.34
CA GLN A 24 17.01 -18.80 -14.10
C GLN A 24 15.63 -18.33 -13.60
N ALA A 25 15.38 -17.01 -13.61
CA ALA A 25 14.09 -16.45 -13.23
C ALA A 25 12.98 -16.91 -14.17
N ALA A 26 13.24 -16.97 -15.48
CA ALA A 26 12.28 -17.47 -16.47
C ALA A 26 11.97 -18.96 -16.27
N SER A 27 12.99 -19.79 -15.98
CA SER A 27 12.83 -21.22 -15.70
C SER A 27 11.99 -21.44 -14.44
N LEU A 28 12.31 -20.72 -13.36
CA LEU A 28 11.58 -20.79 -12.10
C LEU A 28 10.11 -20.34 -12.28
N ARG A 29 9.88 -19.22 -12.96
CA ARG A 29 8.53 -18.74 -13.26
C ARG A 29 7.71 -19.74 -14.04
N ALA A 30 8.31 -20.40 -15.06
CA ALA A 30 7.64 -21.42 -15.85
C ALA A 30 7.30 -22.64 -15.00
N ASP A 31 8.19 -23.11 -14.12
CA ASP A 31 7.93 -24.21 -13.22
C ASP A 31 6.82 -23.91 -12.23
N LEU A 32 6.83 -22.71 -11.62
CA LEU A 32 5.79 -22.27 -10.68
C LEU A 32 4.42 -22.20 -11.38
N ALA A 33 4.37 -21.70 -12.62
CA ALA A 33 3.16 -21.64 -13.41
C ALA A 33 2.63 -23.06 -13.74
N ASP A 34 3.51 -23.94 -14.23
CA ASP A 34 3.14 -25.32 -14.61
C ASP A 34 2.77 -26.18 -13.40
N SER A 35 3.30 -25.86 -12.21
CA SER A 35 2.94 -26.54 -10.95
C SER A 35 1.48 -26.30 -10.52
N GLY A 36 0.84 -25.25 -11.05
CA GLY A 36 -0.46 -24.79 -10.63
C GLY A 36 -0.48 -24.17 -9.21
N TRP A 37 0.68 -23.83 -8.66
CA TRP A 37 0.79 -23.24 -7.33
C TRP A 37 0.38 -21.77 -7.34
N GLY A 38 -0.90 -21.52 -7.02
CA GLY A 38 -1.56 -20.22 -6.97
C GLY A 38 -2.36 -20.04 -5.69
N VAL A 39 -2.94 -18.88 -5.50
CA VAL A 39 -3.69 -18.52 -4.27
C VAL A 39 -4.88 -19.48 -4.09
N GLU A 40 -5.66 -19.73 -5.14
CA GLU A 40 -6.81 -20.64 -5.07
C GLU A 40 -6.40 -22.09 -4.79
N ALA A 41 -5.32 -22.56 -5.42
CA ALA A 41 -4.82 -23.91 -5.22
C ALA A 41 -4.32 -24.14 -3.79
N VAL A 42 -3.65 -23.14 -3.20
CA VAL A 42 -3.24 -23.17 -1.79
C VAL A 42 -4.45 -23.16 -0.86
N ALA A 43 -5.44 -22.30 -1.11
CA ALA A 43 -6.67 -22.25 -0.32
C ALA A 43 -7.45 -23.57 -0.39
N ALA A 44 -7.55 -24.18 -1.58
CA ALA A 44 -8.18 -25.49 -1.77
C ALA A 44 -7.43 -26.62 -1.05
N LEU A 45 -6.08 -26.59 -1.06
CA LEU A 45 -5.24 -27.54 -0.35
C LEU A 45 -5.43 -27.46 1.18
N LEU A 46 -5.47 -26.24 1.71
CA LEU A 46 -5.56 -26.00 3.15
C LEU A 46 -6.99 -26.21 3.69
N GLY A 47 -8.00 -25.82 2.91
CA GLY A 47 -9.39 -25.71 3.32
C GLY A 47 -9.62 -24.49 4.24
N GLU A 48 -10.89 -24.07 4.37
CA GLU A 48 -11.27 -22.83 5.06
C GLU A 48 -10.68 -22.68 6.47
N VAL A 49 -10.73 -23.74 7.27
CA VAL A 49 -10.29 -23.68 8.69
C VAL A 49 -8.79 -23.47 8.79
N ALA A 50 -8.00 -24.17 7.96
CA ALA A 50 -6.55 -24.07 8.03
C ALA A 50 -6.05 -22.78 7.39
N ASP A 51 -6.67 -22.32 6.30
CA ASP A 51 -6.37 -21.03 5.68
C ASP A 51 -6.69 -19.86 6.64
N ALA A 52 -7.87 -19.85 7.25
CA ALA A 52 -8.23 -18.85 8.25
C ALA A 52 -7.34 -18.89 9.50
N ALA A 53 -6.86 -20.08 9.90
CA ALA A 53 -5.92 -20.21 11.01
C ALA A 53 -4.54 -19.64 10.64
N LEU A 54 -4.06 -19.91 9.42
CA LEU A 54 -2.76 -19.43 8.95
C LEU A 54 -2.73 -17.89 8.85
N ARG A 55 -3.84 -17.26 8.44
CA ARG A 55 -4.01 -15.79 8.46
C ARG A 55 -3.94 -15.18 9.87
N ARG A 56 -4.16 -15.98 10.91
CA ARG A 56 -4.03 -15.61 12.32
C ARG A 56 -2.72 -16.12 12.92
N GLU A 57 -1.73 -16.45 12.08
CA GLU A 57 -0.42 -16.97 12.47
C GLU A 57 -0.48 -18.31 13.22
N ILE A 58 -1.54 -19.09 13.02
CA ILE A 58 -1.70 -20.43 13.61
C ILE A 58 -1.36 -21.48 12.56
N ARG A 59 -0.13 -22.00 12.60
CA ARG A 59 0.46 -22.88 11.59
C ARG A 59 -0.05 -24.33 11.62
N LEU A 60 -0.40 -24.86 12.79
CA LEU A 60 -0.66 -26.29 12.98
C LEU A 60 -1.75 -26.89 12.10
N PRO A 61 -2.92 -26.25 11.86
CA PRO A 61 -3.93 -26.79 10.95
C PRO A 61 -3.41 -26.89 9.50
N ALA A 62 -2.67 -25.90 9.02
CA ALA A 62 -2.06 -25.90 7.70
C ALA A 62 -1.02 -27.02 7.54
N LEU A 63 -0.17 -27.24 8.54
CA LEU A 63 0.78 -28.37 8.57
C LEU A 63 0.08 -29.73 8.46
N ARG A 64 -1.04 -29.90 9.15
CA ARG A 64 -1.81 -31.15 9.08
C ARG A 64 -2.40 -31.38 7.69
N ALA A 65 -2.99 -30.35 7.09
CA ALA A 65 -3.56 -30.42 5.75
C ALA A 65 -2.48 -30.78 4.70
N VAL A 66 -1.36 -30.06 4.72
CA VAL A 66 -0.25 -30.28 3.79
C VAL A 66 0.38 -31.67 3.97
N ARG A 67 0.64 -32.09 5.20
CA ARG A 67 1.20 -33.44 5.46
C ARG A 67 0.27 -34.57 5.00
N ALA A 68 -1.05 -34.39 5.17
CA ALA A 68 -2.03 -35.33 4.65
C ALA A 68 -1.99 -35.40 3.12
N ALA A 69 -1.88 -34.25 2.44
CA ALA A 69 -1.78 -34.19 0.98
C ALA A 69 -0.46 -34.78 0.46
N LEU A 70 0.67 -34.58 1.14
CA LEU A 70 1.95 -35.19 0.79
C LEU A 70 1.95 -36.72 0.93
N ALA A 71 1.12 -37.26 1.83
CA ALA A 71 0.97 -38.69 2.04
C ALA A 71 -0.12 -39.36 1.17
N ALA A 72 -0.92 -38.59 0.46
CA ALA A 72 -2.16 -39.09 -0.18
C ALA A 72 -1.99 -39.87 -1.50
N GLY A 73 -0.77 -39.95 -2.07
CA GLY A 73 -0.57 -40.60 -3.37
C GLY A 73 0.86 -41.12 -3.58
N PRO A 74 1.08 -41.82 -4.70
CA PRO A 74 2.40 -42.35 -5.04
C PRO A 74 3.44 -41.26 -5.37
N ALA A 75 2.97 -40.08 -5.77
CA ALA A 75 3.79 -38.89 -5.99
C ALA A 75 3.12 -37.69 -5.32
N PRO A 76 3.86 -36.89 -4.54
CA PRO A 76 3.30 -35.71 -3.89
C PRO A 76 2.92 -34.64 -4.91
N SER A 77 1.78 -33.95 -4.65
CA SER A 77 1.34 -32.83 -5.46
C SER A 77 2.38 -31.69 -5.42
N PRO A 78 2.76 -31.09 -6.57
CA PRO A 78 3.63 -29.92 -6.59
C PRO A 78 3.13 -28.78 -5.68
N VAL A 79 1.82 -28.51 -5.66
CA VAL A 79 1.20 -27.51 -4.78
C VAL A 79 1.48 -27.83 -3.31
N ALA A 80 1.35 -29.09 -2.89
CA ALA A 80 1.63 -29.50 -1.51
C ALA A 80 3.12 -29.38 -1.17
N VAL A 81 4.01 -29.76 -2.09
CA VAL A 81 5.48 -29.64 -1.90
C VAL A 81 5.90 -28.18 -1.73
N LEU A 82 5.46 -27.30 -2.64
CA LEU A 82 5.84 -25.87 -2.61
C LEU A 82 5.24 -25.15 -1.41
N THR A 83 3.98 -25.45 -1.05
CA THR A 83 3.35 -24.90 0.17
C THR A 83 4.06 -25.38 1.43
N ALA A 84 4.43 -26.66 1.53
CA ALA A 84 5.18 -27.20 2.66
C ALA A 84 6.53 -26.48 2.81
N LEU A 85 7.27 -26.39 1.72
CA LEU A 85 8.63 -25.85 1.70
C LEU A 85 8.64 -24.35 1.96
N PHE A 86 7.97 -23.56 1.13
CA PHE A 86 8.13 -22.11 1.12
C PHE A 86 7.22 -21.39 2.12
N MET A 87 5.96 -21.79 2.26
CA MET A 87 5.02 -21.10 3.15
C MET A 87 5.06 -21.63 4.59
N LEU A 88 5.35 -22.94 4.76
CA LEU A 88 5.34 -23.58 6.08
C LEU A 88 6.73 -23.94 6.60
N GLY A 89 7.81 -23.73 5.82
CA GLY A 89 9.20 -23.99 6.23
C GLY A 89 9.49 -25.46 6.56
N GLU A 90 8.72 -26.40 6.03
CA GLU A 90 8.96 -27.83 6.18
C GLU A 90 10.13 -28.29 5.31
N SER A 91 10.81 -29.32 5.74
CA SER A 91 11.84 -29.99 4.96
C SER A 91 11.19 -30.88 3.90
N VAL A 92 11.64 -30.84 2.65
CA VAL A 92 11.13 -31.69 1.59
C VAL A 92 12.27 -32.46 0.90
N PRO A 93 12.03 -33.72 0.43
CA PRO A 93 13.02 -34.46 -0.33
C PRO A 93 13.41 -33.72 -1.62
N VAL A 94 14.73 -33.77 -1.98
CA VAL A 94 15.23 -33.23 -3.26
C VAL A 94 14.41 -33.73 -4.43
N THR A 95 14.11 -35.05 -4.48
CA THR A 95 13.33 -35.65 -5.58
C THR A 95 11.90 -35.11 -5.70
N ALA A 96 11.29 -34.69 -4.57
CA ALA A 96 9.97 -34.09 -4.58
C ALA A 96 10.01 -32.65 -5.11
N LEU A 97 11.07 -31.89 -4.76
CA LEU A 97 11.29 -30.56 -5.29
C LEU A 97 11.64 -30.59 -6.78
N ASP A 98 12.50 -31.52 -7.21
CA ASP A 98 12.83 -31.72 -8.63
C ASP A 98 11.58 -32.04 -9.47
N ALA A 99 10.66 -32.81 -8.92
CA ALA A 99 9.39 -33.12 -9.59
C ALA A 99 8.44 -31.90 -9.64
N ALA A 100 8.47 -31.03 -8.63
CA ALA A 100 7.66 -29.82 -8.58
C ALA A 100 8.25 -28.68 -9.44
N LEU A 101 9.56 -28.60 -9.58
CA LEU A 101 10.31 -27.58 -10.33
C LEU A 101 11.26 -28.25 -11.35
N PRO A 102 10.77 -28.88 -12.41
CA PRO A 102 11.59 -29.75 -13.27
C PRO A 102 12.65 -29.02 -14.12
N ARG A 103 12.50 -27.72 -14.38
CA ARG A 103 13.50 -26.91 -15.10
C ARG A 103 14.54 -26.35 -14.14
N THR A 104 14.08 -25.83 -13.00
CA THR A 104 14.92 -25.21 -11.96
C THR A 104 15.68 -26.26 -11.16
N THR A 105 15.02 -27.32 -10.76
CA THR A 105 15.49 -28.39 -9.87
C THR A 105 15.88 -27.89 -8.47
N ALA A 106 16.11 -28.78 -7.52
CA ALA A 106 16.62 -28.44 -6.20
C ALA A 106 18.01 -27.78 -6.27
N ALA A 107 18.87 -28.25 -7.18
CA ALA A 107 20.20 -27.68 -7.41
C ALA A 107 20.14 -26.23 -7.93
N GLY A 108 19.24 -25.94 -8.87
CA GLY A 108 18.99 -24.58 -9.34
C GLY A 108 18.38 -23.70 -8.27
N ALA A 109 17.43 -24.20 -7.48
CA ALA A 109 16.86 -23.47 -6.35
C ALA A 109 17.90 -23.14 -5.27
N THR A 110 18.86 -24.03 -5.01
CA THR A 110 20.02 -23.77 -4.13
C THR A 110 20.91 -22.69 -4.73
N ALA A 111 21.24 -22.78 -6.02
CA ALA A 111 22.08 -21.80 -6.70
C ALA A 111 21.49 -20.38 -6.72
N ILE A 112 20.16 -20.27 -6.79
CA ILE A 112 19.43 -19.00 -6.70
C ILE A 112 19.35 -18.47 -5.26
N GLY A 113 19.52 -19.35 -4.24
CA GLY A 113 19.38 -18.99 -2.82
C GLY A 113 17.96 -19.13 -2.27
N LEU A 114 17.09 -19.90 -2.92
CA LEU A 114 15.73 -20.17 -2.42
C LEU A 114 15.71 -21.27 -1.35
N VAL A 115 16.61 -22.24 -1.46
CA VAL A 115 16.74 -23.36 -0.52
C VAL A 115 18.19 -23.59 -0.14
N GLY A 116 18.40 -24.18 1.03
CA GLY A 116 19.73 -24.57 1.50
C GLY A 116 20.22 -25.86 0.82
N GLU A 117 21.48 -26.21 1.10
CA GLU A 117 22.06 -27.48 0.68
C GLU A 117 21.27 -28.67 1.26
N PRO A 118 21.18 -29.79 0.51
CA PRO A 118 20.55 -30.98 1.01
C PRO A 118 21.19 -31.50 2.30
N ASP A 119 20.38 -31.85 3.28
CA ASP A 119 20.83 -32.45 4.53
C ASP A 119 21.25 -33.92 4.33
N GLY A 120 21.72 -34.58 5.42
CA GLY A 120 22.15 -35.99 5.39
C GLY A 120 21.03 -36.99 5.04
N ALA A 121 19.77 -36.57 5.04
CA ALA A 121 18.61 -37.35 4.62
C ALA A 121 18.19 -37.06 3.17
N GLY A 122 18.90 -36.18 2.46
CA GLY A 122 18.59 -35.77 1.10
C GLY A 122 17.36 -34.84 1.02
N CYS A 123 17.13 -34.05 2.06
CA CYS A 123 16.04 -33.07 2.12
C CYS A 123 16.60 -31.64 2.10
N VAL A 124 15.83 -30.71 1.56
CA VAL A 124 16.13 -29.27 1.53
C VAL A 124 15.15 -28.48 2.36
N ARG A 125 15.55 -27.29 2.82
CA ARG A 125 14.72 -26.32 3.52
C ARG A 125 14.76 -24.98 2.82
N ALA A 126 13.65 -24.25 2.87
CA ALA A 126 13.59 -22.88 2.38
C ALA A 126 14.52 -21.95 3.16
N LEU A 127 15.17 -21.03 2.45
CA LEU A 127 15.95 -19.91 3.00
C LEU A 127 15.16 -18.60 2.92
N VAL A 128 14.08 -18.58 2.14
CA VAL A 128 13.16 -17.46 1.95
C VAL A 128 11.71 -17.94 2.06
N ASP A 129 10.81 -17.05 2.43
CA ASP A 129 9.38 -17.21 2.17
C ASP A 129 9.14 -16.91 0.68
N LEU A 130 8.38 -17.74 0.00
CA LEU A 130 7.93 -17.49 -1.36
C LEU A 130 6.44 -17.79 -1.39
N ARG A 131 5.64 -16.85 -1.89
CA ARG A 131 4.17 -16.99 -1.90
C ARG A 131 3.57 -16.60 -3.23
N PRO A 132 2.52 -17.30 -3.70
CA PRO A 132 1.71 -16.82 -4.80
C PRO A 132 0.95 -15.56 -4.37
N HIS A 133 0.86 -14.63 -5.30
CA HIS A 133 0.08 -13.41 -5.18
C HIS A 133 -0.77 -13.24 -6.43
N GLU A 134 -2.08 -13.12 -6.25
CA GLU A 134 -3.05 -12.94 -7.32
C GLU A 134 -3.97 -11.79 -6.96
N ALA A 135 -4.27 -10.95 -7.94
CA ALA A 135 -5.22 -9.85 -7.80
C ALA A 135 -5.86 -9.51 -9.14
N VAL A 136 -7.01 -8.86 -9.08
CA VAL A 136 -7.69 -8.26 -10.22
C VAL A 136 -7.88 -6.79 -9.91
N ASP A 137 -7.42 -5.92 -10.79
CA ASP A 137 -7.63 -4.48 -10.71
C ASP A 137 -7.99 -3.91 -12.09
N ASP A 138 -8.11 -2.58 -12.22
CA ASP A 138 -8.47 -1.90 -13.46
C ASP A 138 -7.50 -2.17 -14.62
N ALA A 139 -6.26 -2.56 -14.31
CA ALA A 139 -5.26 -2.97 -15.30
C ALA A 139 -5.33 -4.49 -15.64
N GLY A 140 -6.31 -5.23 -15.10
CA GLY A 140 -6.55 -6.66 -15.35
C GLY A 140 -6.00 -7.58 -14.26
N GLU A 141 -5.89 -8.87 -14.57
CA GLU A 141 -5.40 -9.89 -13.65
C GLU A 141 -3.88 -9.84 -13.48
N VAL A 142 -3.42 -10.12 -12.26
CA VAL A 142 -2.02 -10.38 -11.95
C VAL A 142 -1.86 -11.74 -11.30
N ARG A 143 -0.77 -12.40 -11.63
CA ARG A 143 -0.29 -13.61 -10.97
C ARG A 143 1.22 -13.54 -10.84
N TRP A 144 1.69 -13.40 -9.60
CA TRP A 144 3.10 -13.34 -9.25
C TRP A 144 3.44 -14.35 -8.16
N TRP A 145 4.71 -14.61 -8.01
CA TRP A 145 5.29 -15.26 -6.83
C TRP A 145 6.27 -14.28 -6.22
N VAL A 146 6.10 -14.00 -4.93
CA VAL A 146 6.84 -12.94 -4.25
C VAL A 146 7.65 -13.55 -3.12
N ALA A 147 8.96 -13.35 -3.20
CA ALA A 147 9.91 -13.78 -2.18
C ALA A 147 10.13 -12.68 -1.14
N SER A 148 10.28 -13.09 0.12
CA SER A 148 10.63 -12.26 1.26
C SER A 148 11.44 -13.07 2.27
N ASP A 149 11.84 -12.43 3.36
CA ASP A 149 12.46 -13.16 4.46
C ASP A 149 11.48 -14.11 5.15
N LEU A 150 12.04 -15.20 5.70
CA LEU A 150 11.26 -16.14 6.50
C LEU A 150 10.74 -15.46 7.78
N GLY A 151 9.45 -15.42 7.94
CA GLY A 151 8.80 -14.84 9.11
C GLY A 151 9.00 -15.66 10.40
N GLU A 152 8.64 -15.06 11.52
CA GLU A 152 8.73 -15.66 12.86
C GLU A 152 7.94 -16.97 12.97
N LEU A 153 6.80 -17.08 12.28
CA LEU A 153 5.98 -18.29 12.26
C LEU A 153 6.76 -19.54 11.78
N VAL A 154 7.72 -19.34 10.87
CA VAL A 154 8.56 -20.43 10.33
C VAL A 154 9.84 -20.60 11.13
N THR A 155 10.51 -19.49 11.45
CA THR A 155 11.81 -19.52 12.14
C THR A 155 11.69 -19.82 13.65
N GLY A 156 10.56 -19.46 14.27
CA GLY A 156 10.35 -19.52 15.71
C GLY A 156 11.24 -18.53 16.50
N ARG A 157 11.81 -17.53 15.82
CA ARG A 157 12.73 -16.53 16.38
C ARG A 157 12.22 -15.13 16.07
N ALA A 158 12.61 -14.15 16.90
CA ALA A 158 12.36 -12.74 16.60
C ALA A 158 12.98 -12.34 15.26
N LEU A 159 12.34 -11.40 14.59
CA LEU A 159 12.80 -10.86 13.29
C LEU A 159 14.12 -10.11 13.46
N ALA A 160 14.97 -10.16 12.45
CA ALA A 160 16.18 -9.34 12.40
C ALA A 160 15.82 -7.87 12.09
N PRO A 161 16.61 -6.88 12.53
CA PRO A 161 16.34 -5.47 12.23
C PRO A 161 16.24 -5.15 10.73
N ASP A 162 17.03 -5.83 9.90
CA ASP A 162 17.06 -5.72 8.43
C ASP A 162 16.07 -6.66 7.71
N HIS A 163 15.11 -7.22 8.45
CA HIS A 163 14.12 -8.15 7.92
C HIS A 163 13.26 -7.49 6.82
N VAL A 164 13.14 -8.15 5.68
CA VAL A 164 12.28 -7.72 4.58
C VAL A 164 10.93 -8.43 4.66
N LEU A 165 9.91 -7.68 5.00
CA LEU A 165 8.54 -8.19 5.12
C LEU A 165 8.00 -8.67 3.77
N GLY A 166 7.22 -9.74 3.81
CA GLY A 166 6.38 -10.15 2.70
C GLY A 166 5.21 -9.19 2.42
N VAL A 167 4.41 -9.54 1.43
CA VAL A 167 3.22 -8.76 1.07
C VAL A 167 2.22 -8.77 2.24
N GLY A 168 2.03 -7.62 2.86
CA GLY A 168 1.15 -7.41 4.00
C GLY A 168 -0.02 -6.49 3.69
N GLY A 169 -0.90 -6.31 4.68
CA GLY A 169 -2.10 -5.47 4.56
C GLY A 169 -1.82 -4.03 4.15
N ALA A 170 -0.79 -3.39 4.72
CA ALA A 170 -0.39 -2.03 4.37
C ALA A 170 0.05 -1.92 2.89
N GLY A 171 0.87 -2.87 2.41
CA GLY A 171 1.28 -2.93 1.01
C GLY A 171 0.10 -3.10 0.05
N LEU A 172 -0.86 -3.97 0.38
CA LEU A 172 -2.08 -4.16 -0.41
C LEU A 172 -3.01 -2.94 -0.37
N THR A 173 -3.09 -2.27 0.78
CA THR A 173 -3.86 -1.03 0.91
C THR A 173 -3.30 0.07 0.01
N LEU A 174 -1.97 0.27 0.03
CA LEU A 174 -1.32 1.24 -0.86
C LEU A 174 -1.49 0.86 -2.33
N ALA A 175 -1.33 -0.42 -2.67
CA ALA A 175 -1.59 -0.91 -4.02
C ALA A 175 -3.02 -0.62 -4.48
N GLY A 176 -4.01 -0.86 -3.61
CA GLY A 176 -5.42 -0.56 -3.90
C GLY A 176 -5.74 0.94 -3.97
N LEU A 177 -4.96 1.78 -3.31
CA LEU A 177 -5.14 3.24 -3.28
C LEU A 177 -4.47 3.95 -4.48
N THR A 178 -3.40 3.36 -5.02
CA THR A 178 -2.60 3.96 -6.09
C THR A 178 -3.35 3.91 -7.42
N PRO A 179 -3.53 5.05 -8.13
CA PRO A 179 -4.12 5.11 -9.46
C PRO A 179 -3.42 4.19 -10.47
N ARG A 180 -4.19 3.57 -11.37
CA ARG A 180 -3.69 2.73 -12.46
C ARG A 180 -3.68 3.43 -13.82
N THR A 181 -3.86 4.73 -13.84
CA THR A 181 -3.75 5.54 -15.07
C THR A 181 -2.36 5.36 -15.67
N PRO A 182 -2.23 5.11 -16.97
CA PRO A 182 -0.93 5.04 -17.64
C PRO A 182 -0.11 6.31 -17.41
N VAL A 183 1.15 6.14 -17.00
CA VAL A 183 2.09 7.23 -16.76
C VAL A 183 3.44 6.91 -17.38
N ARG A 184 4.23 7.93 -17.66
CA ARG A 184 5.57 7.76 -18.20
C ARG A 184 6.56 7.34 -17.13
N THR A 185 6.51 7.99 -15.95
CA THR A 185 7.47 7.77 -14.87
C THR A 185 6.76 7.58 -13.52
N ALA A 186 7.18 6.57 -12.76
CA ALA A 186 6.70 6.37 -11.40
C ALA A 186 7.86 6.13 -10.42
N LEU A 187 7.64 6.48 -9.15
CA LEU A 187 8.56 6.24 -8.05
C LEU A 187 7.88 5.36 -6.99
N ASP A 188 8.53 4.25 -6.64
CA ASP A 188 8.27 3.46 -5.43
C ASP A 188 9.28 3.88 -4.37
N LEU A 189 8.86 4.68 -3.40
CA LEU A 189 9.74 5.22 -2.38
C LEU A 189 9.64 4.40 -1.10
N GLY A 190 10.74 3.71 -0.75
CA GLY A 190 10.77 2.74 0.35
C GLY A 190 10.18 1.39 -0.08
N CYS A 191 10.70 0.80 -1.18
CA CYS A 191 10.14 -0.40 -1.80
C CYS A 191 10.25 -1.67 -0.95
N GLY A 192 11.05 -1.66 0.11
CA GLY A 192 11.28 -2.81 1.01
C GLY A 192 10.08 -3.20 1.85
N CYS A 193 9.16 -2.30 2.10
CA CYS A 193 7.93 -2.60 2.83
C CYS A 193 6.96 -3.38 1.92
N GLY A 194 7.05 -4.72 1.96
CA GLY A 194 6.32 -5.61 1.06
C GLY A 194 7.14 -6.10 -0.12
N CYS A 195 8.49 -6.14 0.02
CA CYS A 195 9.44 -6.76 -0.92
C CYS A 195 9.25 -6.37 -2.39
N GLY A 196 8.94 -5.09 -2.66
CA GLY A 196 8.77 -4.54 -4.00
C GLY A 196 7.37 -4.72 -4.59
N ILE A 197 6.35 -5.01 -3.80
CA ILE A 197 4.98 -5.20 -4.33
C ILE A 197 4.47 -3.94 -5.03
N GLN A 198 4.74 -2.73 -4.51
CA GLN A 198 4.36 -1.48 -5.17
C GLN A 198 5.07 -1.32 -6.50
N THR A 199 6.37 -1.62 -6.53
CA THR A 199 7.16 -1.65 -7.77
C THR A 199 6.50 -2.53 -8.83
N LEU A 200 6.07 -3.76 -8.47
CA LEU A 200 5.40 -4.68 -9.40
C LEU A 200 4.07 -4.11 -9.92
N TYR A 201 3.28 -3.49 -9.06
CA TYR A 201 2.03 -2.85 -9.47
C TYR A 201 2.26 -1.62 -10.37
N LEU A 202 3.25 -0.78 -10.07
CA LEU A 202 3.59 0.39 -10.88
C LEU A 202 4.07 0.01 -12.27
N LEU A 203 4.86 -1.06 -12.41
CA LEU A 203 5.36 -1.58 -13.67
C LEU A 203 4.26 -2.02 -14.67
N ARG A 204 3.02 -2.14 -14.22
CA ARG A 204 1.89 -2.51 -15.10
C ARG A 204 1.35 -1.33 -15.92
N HIS A 205 1.62 -0.11 -15.47
CA HIS A 205 1.04 1.09 -16.09
C HIS A 205 2.02 2.27 -16.20
N ALA A 206 3.26 2.13 -15.72
CA ALA A 206 4.32 3.09 -15.92
C ALA A 206 5.37 2.56 -16.91
N GLU A 207 5.86 3.41 -17.81
CA GLU A 207 6.91 3.06 -18.76
C GLU A 207 8.26 2.88 -18.05
N HIS A 208 8.54 3.75 -17.08
CA HIS A 208 9.75 3.73 -16.26
C HIS A 208 9.40 3.81 -14.78
N VAL A 209 9.86 2.83 -14.03
CA VAL A 209 9.72 2.81 -12.56
C VAL A 209 11.09 2.94 -11.93
N VAL A 210 11.20 3.86 -10.99
CA VAL A 210 12.33 3.93 -10.06
C VAL A 210 11.87 3.41 -8.72
N ALA A 211 12.63 2.50 -8.11
CA ALA A 211 12.37 2.05 -6.75
C ALA A 211 13.58 2.37 -5.86
N THR A 212 13.32 2.96 -4.70
CA THR A 212 14.36 3.37 -3.78
C THR A 212 14.18 2.73 -2.41
N ASP A 213 15.30 2.44 -1.75
CA ASP A 213 15.31 1.99 -0.36
C ASP A 213 16.67 2.25 0.28
N ILE A 214 16.72 2.44 1.59
CA ILE A 214 17.96 2.52 2.36
C ILE A 214 18.61 1.15 2.50
N SER A 215 17.79 0.09 2.56
CA SER A 215 18.22 -1.28 2.74
C SER A 215 18.63 -1.92 1.42
N ALA A 216 19.91 -2.29 1.32
CA ALA A 216 20.39 -3.07 0.18
C ALA A 216 19.70 -4.44 0.08
N ARG A 217 19.28 -5.00 1.23
CA ARG A 217 18.55 -6.27 1.29
C ARG A 217 17.16 -6.13 0.66
N ALA A 218 16.44 -5.07 0.97
CA ALA A 218 15.14 -4.75 0.39
C ALA A 218 15.21 -4.59 -1.13
N LEU A 219 16.20 -3.84 -1.63
CA LEU A 219 16.45 -3.69 -3.07
C LEU A 219 16.78 -5.02 -3.76
N ALA A 220 17.52 -5.92 -3.09
CA ALA A 220 17.82 -7.22 -3.65
C ALA A 220 16.58 -8.12 -3.79
N PHE A 221 15.69 -8.14 -2.79
CA PHE A 221 14.40 -8.82 -2.90
C PHE A 221 13.51 -8.21 -3.99
N THR A 222 13.46 -6.88 -4.07
CA THR A 222 12.71 -6.18 -5.14
C THR A 222 13.26 -6.55 -6.53
N ALA A 223 14.60 -6.58 -6.70
CA ALA A 223 15.22 -7.02 -7.95
C ALA A 223 14.85 -8.46 -8.32
N PHE A 224 14.94 -9.38 -7.35
CA PHE A 224 14.59 -10.77 -7.56
C PHE A 224 13.11 -10.94 -7.94
N ASN A 225 12.21 -10.29 -7.22
CA ASN A 225 10.77 -10.37 -7.47
C ASN A 225 10.39 -9.77 -8.83
N ALA A 226 11.02 -8.67 -9.23
CA ALA A 226 10.84 -8.09 -10.57
C ALA A 226 11.35 -9.04 -11.67
N ALA A 227 12.53 -9.64 -11.51
CA ALA A 227 13.06 -10.63 -12.45
C ALA A 227 12.13 -11.86 -12.53
N LEU A 228 11.62 -12.34 -11.38
CA LEU A 228 10.67 -13.45 -11.34
C LEU A 228 9.33 -13.08 -12.00
N ALA A 229 8.89 -11.82 -11.92
CA ALA A 229 7.74 -11.31 -12.66
C ALA A 229 8.01 -11.09 -14.17
N GLY A 230 9.27 -11.20 -14.61
CA GLY A 230 9.66 -11.08 -16.03
C GLY A 230 10.06 -9.68 -16.45
N VAL A 231 10.39 -8.83 -15.50
CA VAL A 231 10.80 -7.44 -15.73
C VAL A 231 12.34 -7.34 -15.83
N SER A 232 12.82 -6.51 -16.75
CA SER A 232 14.23 -6.17 -16.87
C SER A 232 14.60 -5.13 -15.81
N VAL A 233 15.67 -5.43 -15.03
CA VAL A 233 16.15 -4.58 -13.95
C VAL A 233 17.47 -3.95 -14.34
N THR A 234 17.62 -2.64 -14.17
CA THR A 234 18.90 -1.92 -14.26
C THR A 234 19.27 -1.32 -12.90
N GLY A 235 20.56 -1.17 -12.63
CA GLY A 235 21.07 -0.82 -11.32
C GLY A 235 21.41 -2.07 -10.49
N ALA A 236 22.66 -2.20 -10.05
CA ALA A 236 23.07 -3.31 -9.20
C ALA A 236 22.81 -2.95 -7.74
N PRO A 237 22.14 -3.79 -6.94
CA PRO A 237 22.16 -3.65 -5.49
C PRO A 237 23.59 -3.88 -5.01
N GLY A 238 24.32 -2.81 -4.67
CA GLY A 238 25.68 -2.91 -4.11
C GLY A 238 26.78 -2.10 -4.78
N ALA A 239 26.56 -1.47 -5.92
CA ALA A 239 27.52 -0.51 -6.47
C ALA A 239 27.40 0.82 -5.70
N GLY A 240 28.35 1.10 -4.81
CA GLY A 240 28.50 2.42 -4.21
C GLY A 240 28.60 3.46 -5.31
N SER A 241 27.77 4.49 -5.25
CA SER A 241 27.76 5.56 -6.23
C SER A 241 28.95 6.48 -6.03
N ASP A 242 30.08 6.14 -6.68
CA ASP A 242 31.09 7.10 -7.07
C ASP A 242 30.89 7.46 -8.55
N ASN A 243 29.73 7.99 -8.90
CA ASN A 243 29.56 8.63 -10.19
C ASN A 243 28.54 9.78 -10.08
N ALA A 244 29.08 10.96 -10.31
CA ALA A 244 28.33 12.19 -10.53
C ALA A 244 27.34 12.04 -11.71
N PRO A 245 26.24 12.83 -11.72
CA PRO A 245 25.20 12.70 -12.72
C PRO A 245 25.72 13.02 -14.11
N SER A 246 25.69 12.04 -15.00
CA SER A 246 25.84 12.29 -16.43
C SER A 246 24.54 12.90 -16.95
N SER A 247 24.56 14.22 -17.17
CA SER A 247 23.58 14.92 -17.99
C SER A 247 23.69 14.41 -19.42
N GLY A 248 22.66 13.68 -19.88
CA GLY A 248 22.65 13.19 -21.24
C GLY A 248 21.42 12.33 -21.52
N LEU A 249 20.26 12.95 -21.67
CA LEU A 249 19.14 12.38 -22.39
C LEU A 249 19.37 12.66 -23.88
N ASP A 250 20.20 11.86 -24.54
CA ASP A 250 20.24 11.72 -26.01
C ASP A 250 21.09 10.49 -26.32
N SER A 251 20.47 9.33 -26.51
CA SER A 251 21.00 8.28 -27.36
C SER A 251 19.85 7.50 -27.97
N GLU A 252 19.85 7.52 -29.29
CA GLU A 252 18.97 6.84 -30.21
C GLU A 252 18.72 5.38 -29.79
N ALA A 253 17.45 5.04 -29.62
CA ALA A 253 17.00 3.66 -29.45
C ALA A 253 17.13 2.94 -30.79
N ASP A 254 18.03 1.96 -30.84
CA ASP A 254 18.04 0.95 -31.90
C ASP A 254 16.73 0.17 -31.87
N ALA A 255 16.00 0.29 -32.95
CA ALA A 255 14.79 -0.47 -33.23
C ALA A 255 15.16 -1.92 -33.54
N ALA A 256 14.84 -2.85 -32.61
CA ALA A 256 14.57 -4.25 -32.97
C ALA A 256 13.98 -5.02 -31.77
N SER A 257 12.68 -5.17 -31.69
CA SER A 257 11.94 -6.45 -31.79
C SER A 257 10.49 -6.24 -31.40
N GLU A 258 9.64 -6.35 -32.38
CA GLU A 258 8.21 -6.56 -32.20
C GLU A 258 7.99 -7.96 -31.59
N SER A 259 7.72 -8.01 -30.29
CA SER A 259 6.91 -9.07 -29.67
C SER A 259 6.29 -8.46 -28.40
N GLY A 260 4.97 -8.35 -28.39
CA GLY A 260 4.19 -7.61 -27.42
C GLY A 260 4.35 -8.10 -25.97
N SER A 261 5.20 -7.41 -25.24
CA SER A 261 5.13 -7.28 -23.79
C SER A 261 5.57 -5.85 -23.47
N ASN A 262 4.62 -5.04 -23.02
CA ASN A 262 4.87 -3.70 -22.50
C ASN A 262 5.48 -3.86 -21.09
N ALA A 263 6.66 -4.47 -20.99
CA ALA A 263 7.37 -4.64 -19.74
C ALA A 263 8.08 -3.31 -19.44
N GLY A 264 7.54 -2.55 -18.48
CA GLY A 264 8.16 -1.32 -17.99
C GLY A 264 9.61 -1.54 -17.57
N HIS A 265 10.40 -0.49 -17.59
CA HIS A 265 11.80 -0.50 -17.18
C HIS A 265 11.90 -0.19 -15.68
N LEU A 266 12.65 -1.00 -14.91
CA LEU A 266 12.91 -0.81 -13.49
C LEU A 266 14.35 -0.37 -13.24
N GLU A 267 14.49 0.75 -12.52
CA GLU A 267 15.75 1.24 -11.96
C GLU A 267 15.73 1.16 -10.43
N LEU A 268 16.77 0.59 -9.82
CA LEU A 268 16.91 0.46 -8.37
C LEU A 268 18.00 1.41 -7.86
N LEU A 269 17.66 2.24 -6.88
CA LEU A 269 18.58 3.21 -6.30
C LEU A 269 18.61 3.07 -4.76
N ARG A 270 19.80 3.03 -4.19
CA ARG A 270 19.98 2.97 -2.74
C ARG A 270 20.17 4.36 -2.16
N GLY A 271 19.41 4.69 -1.11
CA GLY A 271 19.57 5.91 -0.33
C GLY A 271 18.34 6.21 0.52
N SER A 272 18.40 7.32 1.24
CA SER A 272 17.35 7.72 2.16
C SER A 272 16.31 8.60 1.47
N LEU A 273 15.04 8.24 1.59
CA LEU A 273 13.90 9.02 1.11
C LEU A 273 14.08 9.51 -0.34
N LEU A 274 13.97 10.83 -0.55
CA LEU A 274 14.08 11.49 -1.86
C LEU A 274 15.52 11.76 -2.33
N GLU A 275 16.52 11.52 -1.47
CA GLU A 275 17.94 11.78 -1.79
C GLU A 275 18.42 11.09 -3.08
N PRO A 276 18.14 9.78 -3.31
CA PRO A 276 18.60 9.09 -4.52
C PRO A 276 18.01 9.63 -5.82
N VAL A 277 16.91 10.35 -5.73
CA VAL A 277 16.17 10.90 -6.88
C VAL A 277 16.23 12.43 -6.94
N ALA A 278 17.22 13.03 -6.28
CA ALA A 278 17.41 14.49 -6.29
C ALA A 278 17.44 15.05 -7.73
N GLY A 279 16.64 16.09 -7.99
CA GLY A 279 16.50 16.71 -9.31
C GLY A 279 15.64 15.95 -10.32
N ARG A 280 15.09 14.80 -9.98
CA ARG A 280 14.16 14.03 -10.83
C ARG A 280 12.71 14.31 -10.45
N ARG A 281 11.83 14.23 -11.44
CA ARG A 281 10.36 14.39 -11.28
C ARG A 281 9.65 13.17 -11.81
N PHE A 282 8.47 12.90 -11.23
CA PHE A 282 7.66 11.72 -11.52
C PHE A 282 6.21 12.11 -11.74
N ASP A 283 5.53 11.35 -12.58
CA ASP A 283 4.09 11.49 -12.83
C ASP A 283 3.27 10.83 -11.70
N LEU A 284 3.86 9.83 -11.02
CA LEU A 284 3.23 9.15 -9.88
C LEU A 284 4.29 8.74 -8.85
N ILE A 285 4.03 9.01 -7.58
CA ILE A 285 4.86 8.55 -6.45
C ILE A 285 3.98 7.71 -5.55
N ALA A 286 4.40 6.50 -5.21
CA ALA A 286 3.79 5.66 -4.19
C ALA A 286 4.76 5.44 -3.03
N SER A 287 4.29 5.51 -1.78
CA SER A 287 5.14 5.26 -0.62
C SER A 287 4.37 4.69 0.56
N ASN A 288 4.94 3.67 1.18
CA ASN A 288 4.63 3.26 2.54
C ASN A 288 5.86 3.53 3.41
N PRO A 289 6.08 4.79 3.81
CA PRO A 289 7.32 5.18 4.47
C PRO A 289 7.39 4.62 5.91
N PRO A 290 8.59 4.55 6.51
CA PRO A 290 8.73 4.18 7.91
C PRO A 290 8.25 5.33 8.80
N PHE A 291 6.99 5.30 9.21
CA PHE A 291 6.34 6.38 9.97
C PHE A 291 6.25 6.14 11.48
N VAL A 292 6.71 4.99 11.99
CA VAL A 292 6.64 4.69 13.43
C VAL A 292 7.71 5.47 14.18
N LEU A 293 7.29 6.26 15.16
CA LEU A 293 8.16 7.06 16.00
C LEU A 293 8.39 6.35 17.33
N THR A 294 9.35 5.42 17.34
CA THR A 294 9.73 4.73 18.58
C THR A 294 10.38 5.72 19.55
N PRO A 295 9.91 5.83 20.81
CA PRO A 295 10.46 6.74 21.80
C PRO A 295 11.95 6.51 22.08
N PRO A 296 12.73 7.55 22.37
CA PRO A 296 14.16 7.44 22.68
C PRO A 296 14.46 6.44 23.79
N ALA A 297 13.67 6.43 24.86
CA ALA A 297 13.83 5.52 25.99
C ALA A 297 13.68 4.03 25.58
N VAL A 298 12.78 3.74 24.65
CA VAL A 298 12.59 2.37 24.10
C VAL A 298 13.80 1.97 23.26
N ARG A 299 14.37 2.90 22.49
CA ARG A 299 15.59 2.67 21.69
C ARG A 299 16.81 2.44 22.58
N GLU A 300 16.97 3.26 23.63
CA GLU A 300 18.08 3.15 24.59
C GLU A 300 18.00 1.83 25.41
N ALA A 301 16.82 1.28 25.62
CA ALA A 301 16.63 -0.03 26.24
C ALA A 301 17.13 -1.19 25.39
N GLY A 302 17.59 -0.93 24.15
CA GLY A 302 18.19 -1.94 23.27
C GLY A 302 17.17 -2.86 22.61
N LEU A 303 15.90 -2.46 22.54
CA LEU A 303 14.91 -3.17 21.74
C LEU A 303 15.23 -3.00 20.25
N PRO A 304 15.09 -4.08 19.44
CA PRO A 304 15.40 -4.00 18.03
C PRO A 304 14.48 -3.00 17.32
N LEU A 305 15.08 -2.02 16.63
CA LEU A 305 14.38 -1.14 15.71
C LEU A 305 14.31 -1.83 14.36
N MET A 306 13.12 -1.85 13.79
CA MET A 306 12.90 -2.49 12.48
C MET A 306 13.06 -1.46 11.37
N GLU A 307 14.01 -1.66 10.44
CA GLU A 307 14.32 -0.71 9.35
C GLU A 307 13.09 -0.36 8.50
N TYR A 308 12.17 -1.30 8.32
CA TYR A 308 10.97 -1.11 7.48
C TYR A 308 9.92 -0.16 8.09
N ARG A 309 10.00 0.18 9.38
CA ARG A 309 8.98 0.97 10.08
C ARG A 309 9.51 2.12 10.92
N ASP A 310 10.72 1.97 11.50
CA ASP A 310 11.28 2.92 12.46
C ASP A 310 12.21 3.92 11.77
N ALA A 311 11.78 5.17 11.69
CA ALA A 311 12.49 6.21 10.95
C ALA A 311 13.54 6.98 11.75
N GLY A 312 13.56 6.84 13.07
CA GLY A 312 14.44 7.64 13.91
C GLY A 312 13.99 9.08 14.14
N GLY A 313 12.98 9.57 13.43
CA GLY A 313 12.43 10.93 13.54
C GLY A 313 11.14 11.09 12.73
N PRO A 314 10.50 12.27 12.71
CA PRO A 314 9.27 12.52 11.98
C PRO A 314 9.53 12.60 10.47
N VAL A 315 9.46 11.48 9.78
CA VAL A 315 9.75 11.34 8.34
C VAL A 315 8.65 11.95 7.46
N LEU A 316 7.39 11.76 7.82
CA LEU A 316 6.27 12.20 6.97
C LEU A 316 6.28 13.70 6.67
N PRO A 317 6.44 14.60 7.64
CA PRO A 317 6.51 16.03 7.36
C PRO A 317 7.63 16.41 6.39
N GLU A 318 8.82 15.83 6.55
CA GLU A 318 9.98 16.08 5.69
C GLU A 318 9.74 15.52 4.28
N LEU A 319 9.25 14.29 4.19
CA LEU A 319 8.92 13.65 2.92
C LEU A 319 7.89 14.46 2.13
N VAL A 320 6.78 14.83 2.79
CA VAL A 320 5.70 15.60 2.14
C VAL A 320 6.20 16.98 1.69
N ALA A 321 7.03 17.64 2.50
CA ALA A 321 7.63 18.93 2.13
C ALA A 321 8.51 18.84 0.88
N GLY A 322 9.22 17.73 0.69
CA GLY A 322 10.08 17.46 -0.47
C GLY A 322 9.33 17.17 -1.77
N LEU A 323 8.07 16.76 -1.72
CA LEU A 323 7.32 16.30 -2.92
C LEU A 323 7.20 17.36 -4.03
N ARG A 324 7.19 18.65 -3.67
CA ARG A 324 7.07 19.73 -4.66
C ARG A 324 8.15 19.69 -5.76
N GLU A 325 9.35 19.29 -5.40
CA GLU A 325 10.48 19.22 -6.32
C GLU A 325 10.47 17.93 -7.16
N HIS A 326 9.72 16.93 -6.71
CA HIS A 326 9.70 15.59 -7.29
C HIS A 326 8.41 15.21 -8.04
N LEU A 327 7.39 16.06 -8.03
CA LEU A 327 6.17 15.86 -8.81
C LEU A 327 6.21 16.68 -10.11
N GLU A 328 5.84 16.05 -11.23
CA GLU A 328 5.54 16.77 -12.48
C GLU A 328 4.22 17.56 -12.35
N PRO A 329 3.95 18.60 -13.19
CA PRO A 329 2.63 19.21 -13.24
C PRO A 329 1.54 18.18 -13.58
N GLY A 330 0.47 18.12 -12.79
CA GLY A 330 -0.61 17.12 -12.91
C GLY A 330 -0.32 15.80 -12.20
N ALA A 331 0.87 15.65 -11.60
CA ALA A 331 1.28 14.42 -10.93
C ALA A 331 0.74 14.32 -9.49
N ALA A 332 0.68 13.09 -8.98
CA ALA A 332 0.28 12.81 -7.62
C ALA A 332 1.27 11.93 -6.86
N ALA A 333 1.37 12.16 -5.55
CA ALA A 333 1.97 11.24 -4.60
C ALA A 333 0.88 10.63 -3.72
N VAL A 334 0.90 9.31 -3.56
CA VAL A 334 -0.04 8.52 -2.77
C VAL A 334 0.74 7.79 -1.69
N MET A 335 0.38 8.02 -0.42
CA MET A 335 1.15 7.52 0.71
C MET A 335 0.24 7.01 1.82
N LEU A 336 0.74 6.03 2.56
CA LEU A 336 0.21 5.70 3.89
C LEU A 336 0.91 6.56 4.94
N GLY A 337 0.25 6.76 6.07
CA GLY A 337 0.85 7.50 7.17
C GLY A 337 0.06 7.45 8.45
N ASN A 338 0.66 8.01 9.48
CA ASN A 338 0.02 8.26 10.75
C ASN A 338 0.31 9.69 11.25
N TRP A 339 -0.50 10.15 12.17
CA TRP A 339 -0.37 11.45 12.83
C TRP A 339 -0.96 11.42 14.23
N GLU A 340 -0.43 12.27 15.08
CA GLU A 340 -0.84 12.31 16.48
C GLU A 340 -2.00 13.27 16.71
N HIS A 341 -2.94 12.86 17.53
CA HIS A 341 -3.98 13.68 18.11
C HIS A 341 -3.47 14.21 19.44
N ARG A 342 -3.24 15.53 19.57
CA ARG A 342 -2.65 16.16 20.75
C ARG A 342 -3.63 17.14 21.40
N GLY A 343 -4.16 16.78 22.56
CA GLY A 343 -4.97 17.66 23.38
C GLY A 343 -6.15 18.28 22.62
N ALA A 344 -6.25 19.63 22.66
CA ALA A 344 -7.29 20.38 21.94
C ALA A 344 -6.87 20.76 20.50
N ASP A 345 -5.65 20.45 20.09
CA ASP A 345 -5.14 20.83 18.78
C ASP A 345 -5.79 19.97 17.70
N SER A 346 -6.19 20.61 16.61
CA SER A 346 -6.75 19.91 15.47
C SER A 346 -5.65 19.17 14.72
N TRP A 347 -5.75 17.84 14.62
CA TRP A 347 -4.84 17.04 13.80
C TRP A 347 -4.84 17.54 12.34
N ARG A 348 -6.00 18.04 11.86
CA ARG A 348 -6.13 18.58 10.51
C ARG A 348 -5.23 19.79 10.29
N GLU A 349 -5.17 20.70 11.25
CA GLU A 349 -4.31 21.88 11.18
C GLU A 349 -2.84 21.47 11.19
N ALA A 350 -2.46 20.53 12.07
CA ALA A 350 -1.10 20.04 12.17
C ALA A 350 -0.65 19.38 10.86
N VAL A 351 -1.43 18.45 10.31
CA VAL A 351 -1.09 17.72 9.07
C VAL A 351 -1.13 18.66 7.85
N ALA A 352 -2.05 19.62 7.80
CA ALA A 352 -2.11 20.60 6.71
C ALA A 352 -0.80 21.39 6.56
N THR A 353 -0.04 21.60 7.64
CA THR A 353 1.26 22.28 7.59
C THR A 353 2.35 21.50 6.87
N TRP A 354 2.21 20.19 6.74
CA TRP A 354 3.19 19.34 6.04
C TRP A 354 3.17 19.58 4.53
N ILE A 355 1.98 19.96 4.00
CA ILE A 355 1.75 20.06 2.56
C ILE A 355 2.25 21.43 2.07
N PRO A 356 3.23 21.48 1.15
CA PRO A 356 3.79 22.72 0.64
C PRO A 356 2.76 23.65 -0.01
N GLU A 357 3.06 24.94 -0.03
CA GLU A 357 2.28 25.89 -0.84
C GLU A 357 2.29 25.50 -2.32
N GLY A 358 1.15 25.69 -2.99
CA GLY A 358 0.99 25.40 -4.39
C GLY A 358 0.78 23.91 -4.74
N LEU A 359 0.75 23.02 -3.74
CA LEU A 359 0.30 21.64 -3.91
C LEU A 359 -1.07 21.44 -3.28
N ASP A 360 -1.92 20.66 -3.91
CA ASP A 360 -3.19 20.20 -3.33
C ASP A 360 -2.93 19.11 -2.29
N GLY A 361 -3.83 18.99 -1.32
CA GLY A 361 -3.72 17.97 -0.29
C GLY A 361 -5.04 17.31 0.04
N TRP A 362 -5.07 16.00 -0.01
CA TRP A 362 -6.18 15.17 0.42
C TRP A 362 -5.69 14.18 1.47
N VAL A 363 -6.12 14.38 2.71
CA VAL A 363 -5.76 13.51 3.84
C VAL A 363 -7.01 12.84 4.36
N ILE A 364 -6.97 11.52 4.45
CA ILE A 364 -8.11 10.69 4.83
C ILE A 364 -7.73 9.88 6.05
N GLU A 365 -8.28 10.24 7.21
CA GLU A 365 -8.15 9.46 8.43
C GLU A 365 -9.11 8.27 8.39
N ARG A 366 -8.55 7.06 8.56
CA ARG A 366 -9.27 5.80 8.45
C ARG A 366 -9.57 5.16 9.79
N GLU A 367 -8.65 5.34 10.72
CA GLU A 367 -8.67 4.72 12.04
C GLU A 367 -7.90 5.58 13.03
N VAL A 368 -8.32 5.57 14.27
CA VAL A 368 -7.59 6.18 15.39
C VAL A 368 -7.42 5.14 16.46
N GLN A 369 -6.18 4.91 16.87
CA GLN A 369 -5.84 4.02 17.98
C GLN A 369 -5.51 4.84 19.22
N ASP A 370 -5.85 4.32 20.40
CA ASP A 370 -5.38 4.90 21.65
C ASP A 370 -3.86 4.64 21.85
N PRO A 371 -3.19 5.40 22.72
CA PRO A 371 -1.75 5.26 22.94
C PRO A 371 -1.31 3.85 23.36
N VAL A 372 -2.11 3.13 24.13
CA VAL A 372 -1.78 1.77 24.60
C VAL A 372 -1.93 0.76 23.46
N GLU A 373 -3.01 0.88 22.69
CA GLU A 373 -3.25 0.03 21.53
C GLU A 373 -2.13 0.20 20.50
N TYR A 374 -1.77 1.45 20.18
CA TYR A 374 -0.67 1.76 19.25
C TYR A 374 0.67 1.19 19.72
N ALA A 375 1.06 1.47 20.97
CA ALA A 375 2.33 0.98 21.51
C ALA A 375 2.37 -0.56 21.55
N THR A 376 1.28 -1.20 22.00
CA THR A 376 1.17 -2.66 22.07
C THR A 376 1.29 -3.32 20.70
N MET A 377 0.67 -2.73 19.68
CA MET A 377 0.77 -3.21 18.29
C MET A 377 2.23 -3.25 17.83
N TRP A 378 2.96 -2.13 18.00
CA TRP A 378 4.35 -2.04 17.53
C TRP A 378 5.35 -2.85 18.38
N LEU A 379 5.11 -3.01 19.68
CA LEU A 379 5.91 -3.90 20.52
C LEU A 379 5.76 -5.35 20.06
N ARG A 380 4.54 -5.79 19.80
CA ARG A 380 4.26 -7.15 19.30
C ARG A 380 4.82 -7.39 17.91
N ASP A 381 4.70 -6.42 17.02
CA ASP A 381 5.30 -6.49 15.68
C ASP A 381 6.85 -6.61 15.75
N GLY A 382 7.48 -5.99 16.75
CA GLY A 382 8.90 -6.18 17.07
C GLY A 382 9.24 -7.49 17.81
N GLY A 383 8.27 -8.39 18.00
CA GLY A 383 8.46 -9.68 18.67
C GLY A 383 8.51 -9.61 20.20
N LEU A 384 8.25 -8.44 20.79
CA LEU A 384 8.17 -8.28 22.24
C LEU A 384 6.72 -8.43 22.71
N THR A 385 6.44 -9.52 23.43
CA THR A 385 5.11 -9.82 23.95
C THR A 385 5.16 -10.14 25.42
N SER A 386 4.07 -9.87 26.14
CA SER A 386 3.96 -10.17 27.59
C SER A 386 4.10 -11.67 27.90
N GLU A 387 3.78 -12.55 26.93
CA GLU A 387 3.89 -14.00 27.08
C GLU A 387 5.34 -14.49 27.03
N ARG A 388 6.23 -13.75 26.33
CA ARG A 388 7.65 -14.10 26.16
C ARG A 388 8.53 -13.45 27.23
N ASP A 389 8.28 -12.16 27.48
CA ASP A 389 9.03 -11.32 28.40
C ASP A 389 8.11 -10.25 28.99
N ALA A 390 7.42 -10.61 30.07
CA ALA A 390 6.46 -9.72 30.71
C ALA A 390 7.12 -8.45 31.28
N GLU A 391 8.31 -8.57 31.88
CA GLU A 391 9.03 -7.44 32.50
C GLU A 391 9.54 -6.48 31.41
N GLY A 392 10.14 -7.01 30.35
CA GLY A 392 10.60 -6.20 29.22
C GLY A 392 9.46 -5.54 28.47
N PHE A 393 8.33 -6.25 28.29
CA PHE A 393 7.13 -5.69 27.68
C PHE A 393 6.54 -4.54 28.48
N ASP A 394 6.36 -4.71 29.80
CA ASP A 394 5.81 -3.67 30.68
C ASP A 394 6.74 -2.44 30.74
N ALA A 395 8.06 -2.66 30.77
CA ALA A 395 9.03 -1.56 30.77
C ALA A 395 8.99 -0.76 29.45
N ALA A 396 8.92 -1.45 28.32
CA ALA A 396 8.85 -0.80 27.00
C ALA A 396 7.50 -0.09 26.79
N LEU A 397 6.39 -0.74 27.18
CA LEU A 397 5.06 -0.12 27.11
C LEU A 397 4.99 1.13 28.00
N GLY A 398 5.55 1.06 29.23
CA GLY A 398 5.66 2.21 30.11
C GLY A 398 6.40 3.37 29.46
N ALA A 399 7.55 3.11 28.84
CA ALA A 399 8.32 4.14 28.12
C ALA A 399 7.54 4.78 26.95
N TRP A 400 6.71 4.01 26.24
CA TRP A 400 5.82 4.54 25.20
C TRP A 400 4.74 5.44 25.79
N ILE A 401 4.09 5.03 26.86
CA ILE A 401 3.02 5.78 27.53
C ILE A 401 3.58 7.08 28.10
N ASP A 402 4.72 7.03 28.81
CA ASP A 402 5.38 8.22 29.39
C ASP A 402 5.73 9.26 28.31
N ASP A 403 6.22 8.81 27.16
CA ASP A 403 6.54 9.69 26.02
C ASP A 403 5.27 10.35 25.43
N PHE A 404 4.22 9.57 25.25
CA PHE A 404 2.93 10.07 24.78
C PHE A 404 2.30 11.07 25.76
N GLU A 405 2.36 10.79 27.08
CA GLU A 405 1.86 11.71 28.11
C GLU A 405 2.63 13.04 28.09
N VAL A 406 3.96 13.00 28.01
CA VAL A 406 4.82 14.21 27.94
C VAL A 406 4.47 15.07 26.72
N ARG A 407 4.16 14.43 25.58
CA ARG A 407 3.80 15.12 24.33
C ARG A 407 2.30 15.45 24.21
N GLY A 408 1.48 15.03 25.18
CA GLY A 408 0.03 15.26 25.19
C GLY A 408 -0.72 14.49 24.11
N VAL A 409 -0.19 13.33 23.67
CA VAL A 409 -0.82 12.48 22.65
C VAL A 409 -1.99 11.73 23.25
N GLN A 410 -3.17 11.88 22.67
CA GLN A 410 -4.42 11.23 23.09
C GLN A 410 -4.83 10.08 22.16
N GLY A 411 -4.29 10.05 20.94
CA GLY A 411 -4.52 9.03 19.96
C GLY A 411 -3.57 9.18 18.77
N VAL A 412 -3.48 8.13 17.97
CA VAL A 412 -2.72 8.13 16.71
C VAL A 412 -3.66 7.75 15.58
N GLY A 413 -3.87 8.69 14.66
CA GLY A 413 -4.64 8.49 13.44
C GLY A 413 -3.80 7.80 12.38
N PHE A 414 -4.43 6.87 11.66
CA PHE A 414 -3.86 6.20 10.49
C PHE A 414 -4.68 6.52 9.25
N GLY A 415 -4.02 6.68 8.12
CA GLY A 415 -4.76 6.96 6.90
C GLY A 415 -3.91 7.17 5.67
N TYR A 416 -4.50 7.90 4.74
CA TYR A 416 -3.96 8.13 3.41
C TYR A 416 -3.61 9.59 3.23
N LEU A 417 -2.45 9.84 2.61
CA LEU A 417 -2.04 11.17 2.16
C LEU A 417 -1.93 11.14 0.64
N ILE A 418 -2.75 11.95 -0.02
CA ILE A 418 -2.66 12.19 -1.46
C ILE A 418 -2.25 13.65 -1.65
N VAL A 419 -1.08 13.86 -2.26
CA VAL A 419 -0.55 15.18 -2.57
C VAL A 419 -0.48 15.33 -4.07
N HIS A 420 -1.13 16.36 -4.61
CA HIS A 420 -1.23 16.55 -6.05
C HIS A 420 -0.61 17.89 -6.46
N ARG A 421 0.17 17.89 -7.52
CA ARG A 421 0.69 19.11 -8.12
C ARG A 421 -0.27 19.57 -9.22
N PRO A 422 -0.93 20.74 -9.07
CA PRO A 422 -1.83 21.25 -10.10
C PRO A 422 -1.16 21.30 -11.48
N LEU A 423 -1.93 20.98 -12.51
CA LEU A 423 -1.45 21.07 -13.90
C LEU A 423 -1.07 22.51 -14.28
N ARG A 424 -1.77 23.50 -13.72
CA ARG A 424 -1.49 24.93 -13.88
C ARG A 424 -1.46 25.60 -12.51
N PRO A 425 -0.63 26.65 -12.30
CA PRO A 425 -0.62 27.40 -11.05
C PRO A 425 -2.02 27.95 -10.72
N ARG A 426 -2.50 27.65 -9.53
CA ARG A 426 -3.77 28.09 -8.95
C ARG A 426 -3.71 28.00 -7.43
N ASP A 427 -4.73 28.51 -6.75
CA ASP A 427 -4.88 28.31 -5.32
C ASP A 427 -5.10 26.83 -5.01
N PRO A 428 -4.31 26.25 -4.10
CA PRO A 428 -4.42 24.83 -3.78
C PRO A 428 -5.66 24.58 -2.91
N TRP A 429 -6.27 23.43 -3.10
CA TRP A 429 -7.31 22.95 -2.19
C TRP A 429 -6.72 22.05 -1.10
N ARG A 430 -7.39 22.01 0.04
CA ARG A 430 -7.10 21.13 1.17
C ARG A 430 -8.38 20.42 1.58
N LEU A 431 -8.35 19.09 1.62
CA LEU A 431 -9.44 18.26 2.14
C LEU A 431 -8.85 17.30 3.16
N LEU A 432 -9.12 17.55 4.44
CA LEU A 432 -8.69 16.69 5.53
C LEU A 432 -9.95 16.15 6.21
N GLU A 433 -10.22 14.89 6.03
CA GLU A 433 -11.48 14.25 6.42
C GLU A 433 -11.28 12.95 7.18
N GLU A 434 -12.27 12.59 7.99
CA GLU A 434 -12.38 11.30 8.65
C GLU A 434 -13.38 10.45 7.86
N VAL A 435 -12.93 9.32 7.35
CA VAL A 435 -13.77 8.37 6.63
C VAL A 435 -13.44 6.96 7.10
N THR A 436 -14.21 6.46 8.04
CA THR A 436 -14.05 5.11 8.62
C THR A 436 -14.73 4.02 7.80
N THR A 437 -15.65 4.41 6.91
CA THR A 437 -16.35 3.49 6.00
C THR A 437 -15.49 3.14 4.79
N SER A 438 -15.80 2.02 4.14
CA SER A 438 -15.21 1.63 2.87
C SER A 438 -16.32 1.33 1.88
N GLY A 439 -16.21 1.89 0.68
CA GLY A 439 -17.02 1.50 -0.47
C GLY A 439 -16.52 0.21 -1.10
N GLN A 440 -17.22 -0.25 -2.11
CA GLN A 440 -16.78 -1.37 -2.94
C GLN A 440 -15.80 -0.90 -4.01
N GLY A 441 -14.93 -1.80 -4.47
CA GLY A 441 -14.00 -1.56 -5.55
C GLY A 441 -12.62 -1.08 -5.12
N VAL A 442 -11.78 -0.80 -6.12
CA VAL A 442 -10.38 -0.36 -5.93
C VAL A 442 -10.33 1.15 -5.79
N LEU A 443 -9.78 1.64 -4.68
CA LEU A 443 -9.75 3.09 -4.38
C LEU A 443 -8.92 3.91 -5.37
N GLY A 444 -7.92 3.31 -6.03
CA GLY A 444 -7.06 4.01 -6.99
C GLY A 444 -7.81 4.64 -8.16
N HIS A 445 -8.86 3.97 -8.65
CA HIS A 445 -9.74 4.55 -9.66
C HIS A 445 -10.46 5.81 -9.13
N HIS A 446 -11.05 5.72 -7.95
CA HIS A 446 -11.70 6.84 -7.29
C HIS A 446 -10.74 8.02 -7.03
N VAL A 447 -9.49 7.73 -6.64
CA VAL A 447 -8.46 8.77 -6.47
C VAL A 447 -8.17 9.48 -7.79
N ALA A 448 -7.99 8.71 -8.88
CA ALA A 448 -7.76 9.29 -10.22
C ALA A 448 -8.91 10.20 -10.65
N GLU A 449 -10.16 9.73 -10.54
CA GLU A 449 -11.36 10.50 -10.88
C GLU A 449 -11.49 11.79 -10.06
N VAL A 450 -11.26 11.72 -8.75
CA VAL A 450 -11.32 12.91 -7.88
C VAL A 450 -10.27 13.94 -8.27
N LEU A 451 -9.05 13.52 -8.56
CA LEU A 451 -7.98 14.44 -8.99
C LEU A 451 -8.30 15.08 -10.34
N GLU A 452 -8.73 14.31 -11.33
CA GLU A 452 -9.10 14.79 -12.66
C GLU A 452 -10.26 15.78 -12.61
N VAL A 453 -11.33 15.43 -11.90
CA VAL A 453 -12.51 16.28 -11.83
C VAL A 453 -12.25 17.58 -11.08
N ARG A 454 -11.38 17.57 -10.08
CA ARG A 454 -10.96 18.80 -9.37
C ARG A 454 -10.11 19.71 -10.25
N GLU A 455 -9.26 19.16 -11.12
CA GLU A 455 -8.55 19.96 -12.13
C GLU A 455 -9.52 20.61 -13.13
N ARG A 456 -10.55 19.88 -13.59
CA ARG A 456 -11.61 20.44 -14.46
C ARG A 456 -12.38 21.55 -13.77
N LEU A 457 -12.83 21.32 -12.53
CA LEU A 457 -13.61 22.29 -11.74
C LEU A 457 -12.84 23.57 -11.43
N ALA A 458 -11.52 23.47 -11.23
CA ALA A 458 -10.68 24.63 -10.95
C ALA A 458 -10.62 25.65 -12.10
N GLY A 459 -10.90 25.22 -13.33
CA GLY A 459 -10.96 26.06 -14.50
C GLY A 459 -12.33 26.71 -14.77
N LEU A 460 -13.38 26.38 -13.96
CA LEU A 460 -14.74 26.83 -14.18
C LEU A 460 -15.12 27.94 -13.18
N ASP A 461 -15.67 29.03 -13.69
CA ASP A 461 -16.35 30.03 -12.86
C ASP A 461 -17.77 29.55 -12.48
N ASP A 462 -18.50 30.33 -11.71
CA ASP A 462 -19.82 29.96 -11.20
C ASP A 462 -20.88 29.90 -12.32
N ASP A 463 -20.74 30.70 -13.37
CA ASP A 463 -21.63 30.65 -14.53
C ASP A 463 -21.40 29.36 -15.32
N ALA A 464 -20.15 28.98 -15.53
CA ALA A 464 -19.80 27.73 -16.19
C ALA A 464 -20.26 26.50 -15.38
N VAL A 465 -20.17 26.53 -14.04
CA VAL A 465 -20.72 25.45 -13.19
C VAL A 465 -22.25 25.42 -13.25
N ALA A 466 -22.90 26.57 -13.30
CA ALA A 466 -24.36 26.62 -13.45
C ALA A 466 -24.86 26.06 -14.79
N ASP A 467 -24.02 26.04 -15.81
CA ASP A 467 -24.31 25.46 -17.12
C ASP A 467 -24.04 23.94 -17.20
N LEU A 468 -23.33 23.36 -16.21
CA LEU A 468 -23.11 21.92 -16.14
C LEU A 468 -24.43 21.15 -16.01
N ARG A 469 -24.45 19.95 -16.58
CA ARG A 469 -25.55 18.97 -16.51
C ARG A 469 -25.08 17.73 -15.76
N PRO A 470 -25.12 17.79 -14.41
CA PRO A 470 -24.56 16.70 -13.61
C PRO A 470 -25.46 15.46 -13.67
N VAL A 471 -24.82 14.29 -13.51
CA VAL A 471 -25.48 13.00 -13.37
C VAL A 471 -25.15 12.44 -11.99
N LEU A 472 -26.18 11.96 -11.28
CA LEU A 472 -25.97 11.26 -10.01
C LEU A 472 -25.17 9.99 -10.25
N ALA A 473 -24.10 9.79 -9.48
CA ALA A 473 -23.31 8.56 -9.59
C ALA A 473 -24.19 7.32 -9.32
N PRO A 474 -24.04 6.24 -10.13
CA PRO A 474 -25.00 5.12 -10.13
C PRO A 474 -24.99 4.30 -8.83
N ASP A 475 -23.97 4.46 -8.00
CA ASP A 475 -23.81 3.81 -6.71
C ASP A 475 -24.31 4.65 -5.52
N VAL A 476 -24.84 5.85 -5.78
CA VAL A 476 -25.37 6.74 -4.74
C VAL A 476 -26.79 6.36 -4.41
N THR A 477 -27.06 6.21 -3.12
CA THR A 477 -28.40 5.95 -2.56
C THR A 477 -28.81 7.06 -1.62
N GLU A 478 -30.14 7.26 -1.47
CA GLU A 478 -30.73 8.25 -0.55
C GLU A 478 -31.46 7.54 0.59
N GLU A 479 -31.22 7.97 1.81
CA GLU A 479 -31.91 7.52 3.03
C GLU A 479 -32.68 8.68 3.64
N ARG A 480 -33.98 8.49 3.91
CA ARG A 480 -34.85 9.50 4.54
C ARG A 480 -35.34 9.04 5.92
N HIS A 481 -35.00 9.78 6.94
CA HIS A 481 -35.41 9.50 8.32
C HIS A 481 -36.57 10.41 8.73
N LEU A 482 -37.68 9.80 9.06
CA LEU A 482 -38.90 10.50 9.49
C LEU A 482 -39.17 10.23 10.97
N ILE A 483 -39.65 11.25 11.67
CA ILE A 483 -40.27 11.05 12.98
C ILE A 483 -41.61 10.31 12.73
N PRO A 484 -41.95 9.29 13.54
CA PRO A 484 -43.19 8.56 13.37
C PRO A 484 -44.41 9.50 13.30
N GLY A 485 -45.17 9.44 12.18
CA GLY A 485 -46.32 10.30 11.91
C GLY A 485 -45.99 11.62 11.20
N ALA A 486 -44.74 11.97 10.98
CA ALA A 486 -44.36 13.13 10.16
C ALA A 486 -44.39 12.78 8.66
N ALA A 487 -44.81 13.76 7.84
CA ALA A 487 -44.80 13.62 6.37
C ALA A 487 -43.44 13.96 5.74
N GLU A 488 -42.67 14.81 6.42
CA GLU A 488 -41.37 15.29 5.91
C GLU A 488 -40.21 14.67 6.69
N PRO A 489 -39.08 14.33 6.01
CA PRO A 489 -37.89 13.80 6.65
C PRO A 489 -37.20 14.89 7.49
N THR A 490 -36.73 14.52 8.67
CA THR A 490 -35.87 15.38 9.50
C THR A 490 -34.42 15.27 9.15
N VAL A 491 -34.01 14.16 8.53
CA VAL A 491 -32.66 13.92 8.05
C VAL A 491 -32.73 13.22 6.69
N ILE A 492 -31.98 13.73 5.73
CA ILE A 492 -31.73 13.11 4.43
C ILE A 492 -30.23 12.82 4.35
N LEU A 493 -29.89 11.59 4.03
CA LEU A 493 -28.50 11.16 3.82
C LEU A 493 -28.36 10.71 2.38
N LEU A 494 -27.24 11.10 1.74
CA LEU A 494 -26.76 10.49 0.50
C LEU A 494 -25.56 9.61 0.84
N ARG A 495 -25.55 8.38 0.33
CA ARG A 495 -24.52 7.40 0.61
C ARG A 495 -23.93 6.83 -0.68
N GLN A 496 -22.60 6.82 -0.78
CA GLN A 496 -21.86 6.16 -1.86
C GLN A 496 -21.74 4.66 -1.59
N GLY A 497 -21.93 3.85 -2.63
CA GLY A 497 -21.64 2.41 -2.61
C GLY A 497 -20.19 2.08 -2.91
N GLY A 498 -19.53 2.88 -3.74
CA GLY A 498 -18.13 2.75 -4.15
C GLY A 498 -17.18 3.75 -3.46
N GLY A 499 -15.96 3.82 -3.95
CA GLY A 499 -14.95 4.75 -3.47
C GLY A 499 -14.69 4.63 -1.96
N LEU A 500 -14.75 5.75 -1.26
CA LEU A 500 -14.60 5.80 0.20
C LEU A 500 -15.88 5.40 0.97
N GLY A 501 -17.01 5.17 0.29
CA GLY A 501 -18.27 4.83 0.94
C GLY A 501 -18.82 5.97 1.81
N ARG A 502 -18.60 7.23 1.38
CA ARG A 502 -18.99 8.41 2.15
C ARG A 502 -20.51 8.46 2.35
N THR A 503 -20.88 9.00 3.51
CA THR A 503 -22.25 9.39 3.80
C THR A 503 -22.27 10.87 4.14
N ILE A 504 -23.09 11.65 3.41
CA ILE A 504 -23.27 13.07 3.67
C ILE A 504 -24.70 13.36 4.08
N ARG A 505 -24.86 14.32 4.98
CA ARG A 505 -26.18 14.86 5.30
C ARG A 505 -26.56 15.90 4.25
N ALA A 506 -27.60 15.60 3.48
CA ALA A 506 -28.09 16.48 2.44
C ALA A 506 -28.97 17.60 3.02
N SER A 507 -28.73 18.84 2.61
CA SER A 507 -29.68 19.92 2.73
C SER A 507 -30.85 19.69 1.75
N THR A 508 -31.93 20.48 1.88
CA THR A 508 -33.04 20.43 0.92
C THR A 508 -32.55 20.71 -0.51
N VAL A 509 -31.63 21.64 -0.66
CA VAL A 509 -31.02 22.00 -1.96
C VAL A 509 -30.21 20.85 -2.54
N VAL A 510 -29.35 20.22 -1.72
CA VAL A 510 -28.56 19.05 -2.13
C VAL A 510 -29.44 17.87 -2.52
N ALA A 511 -30.50 17.60 -1.74
CA ALA A 511 -31.45 16.52 -2.04
C ALA A 511 -32.27 16.82 -3.32
N ALA A 512 -32.68 18.08 -3.53
CA ALA A 512 -33.35 18.48 -4.75
C ALA A 512 -32.44 18.34 -5.99
N LEU A 513 -31.17 18.75 -5.88
CA LEU A 513 -30.17 18.59 -6.95
C LEU A 513 -29.95 17.10 -7.26
N ALA A 514 -29.67 16.28 -6.26
CA ALA A 514 -29.42 14.85 -6.44
C ALA A 514 -30.61 14.10 -7.04
N GLY A 515 -31.85 14.49 -6.66
CA GLY A 515 -33.08 13.84 -7.12
C GLY A 515 -33.43 14.08 -8.59
N VAL A 516 -32.79 15.07 -9.26
CA VAL A 516 -33.05 15.42 -10.67
C VAL A 516 -31.75 15.49 -11.51
N ALA A 517 -30.63 15.06 -10.94
CA ALA A 517 -29.35 15.04 -11.64
C ALA A 517 -29.27 13.81 -12.56
N ASP A 518 -29.89 13.89 -13.71
CA ASP A 518 -29.94 12.85 -14.75
C ASP A 518 -29.23 13.29 -16.07
N GLY A 519 -28.59 14.47 -16.06
CA GLY A 519 -27.93 15.05 -17.21
C GLY A 519 -28.84 15.86 -18.16
N GLU A 520 -30.17 15.90 -17.93
CA GLU A 520 -31.08 16.63 -18.80
C GLU A 520 -31.08 18.14 -18.51
N LEU A 521 -31.09 18.53 -17.25
CA LEU A 521 -31.15 19.92 -16.81
C LEU A 521 -29.79 20.45 -16.37
N SER A 522 -29.51 21.72 -16.68
CA SER A 522 -28.36 22.37 -16.10
C SER A 522 -28.62 22.75 -14.63
N VAL A 523 -27.55 22.92 -13.85
CA VAL A 523 -27.62 23.36 -12.44
C VAL A 523 -28.43 24.65 -12.30
N GLY A 524 -28.24 25.61 -13.22
CA GLY A 524 -29.00 26.87 -13.24
C GLY A 524 -30.48 26.67 -13.55
N GLN A 525 -30.83 25.70 -14.41
CA GLN A 525 -32.26 25.37 -14.67
C GLN A 525 -32.88 24.68 -13.46
N ILE A 526 -32.18 23.80 -12.78
CA ILE A 526 -32.63 23.14 -11.54
C ILE A 526 -32.85 24.21 -10.46
N ALA A 527 -31.90 25.13 -10.26
CA ALA A 527 -32.05 26.24 -9.31
C ALA A 527 -33.28 27.08 -9.60
N SER A 528 -33.51 27.44 -10.87
CA SER A 528 -34.69 28.23 -11.28
C SER A 528 -36.00 27.50 -11.01
N ALA A 529 -36.05 26.18 -11.22
CA ALA A 529 -37.24 25.37 -10.92
C ALA A 529 -37.50 25.29 -9.41
N VAL A 530 -36.48 25.14 -8.56
CA VAL A 530 -36.61 25.12 -7.11
C VAL A 530 -37.14 26.49 -6.61
N VAL A 531 -36.58 27.60 -7.10
CA VAL A 531 -37.09 28.97 -6.77
C VAL A 531 -38.55 29.11 -7.11
N ALA A 532 -38.98 28.64 -8.29
CA ALA A 532 -40.38 28.72 -8.70
C ALA A 532 -41.32 27.91 -7.78
N LEU A 533 -40.86 26.84 -7.18
CA LEU A 533 -41.62 25.98 -6.28
C LEU A 533 -41.62 26.48 -4.82
N THR A 534 -40.52 27.02 -4.35
CA THR A 534 -40.34 27.40 -2.93
C THR A 534 -40.55 28.86 -2.66
N GLY A 535 -40.38 29.74 -3.67
CA GLY A 535 -40.43 31.19 -3.51
C GLY A 535 -39.19 31.78 -2.83
N GLU A 536 -38.12 31.02 -2.70
CA GLU A 536 -36.84 31.46 -2.09
C GLU A 536 -36.10 32.50 -2.95
N ASP A 537 -35.08 33.14 -2.38
CA ASP A 537 -34.25 34.10 -3.09
C ASP A 537 -33.46 33.43 -4.23
N ALA A 538 -33.71 33.88 -5.46
CA ALA A 538 -33.10 33.28 -6.66
C ALA A 538 -31.56 33.37 -6.71
N ILE A 539 -30.98 34.46 -6.18
CA ILE A 539 -29.54 34.69 -6.20
C ILE A 539 -28.87 33.78 -5.17
N GLY A 540 -29.39 33.77 -3.96
CA GLY A 540 -28.86 32.94 -2.87
C GLY A 540 -28.94 31.44 -3.19
N LEU A 541 -30.12 30.97 -3.67
CA LEU A 541 -30.31 29.57 -4.02
C LEU A 541 -29.41 29.10 -5.16
N ARG A 542 -29.21 29.95 -6.19
CA ARG A 542 -28.31 29.62 -7.28
C ARG A 542 -26.88 29.47 -6.77
N ALA A 543 -26.40 30.38 -5.92
CA ALA A 543 -25.06 30.33 -5.36
C ALA A 543 -24.87 29.06 -4.51
N GLU A 544 -25.84 28.73 -3.62
CA GLU A 544 -25.81 27.51 -2.81
C GLU A 544 -25.80 26.25 -3.69
N MET A 545 -26.58 26.21 -4.77
CA MET A 545 -26.63 25.06 -5.66
C MET A 545 -25.35 24.88 -6.45
N VAL A 546 -24.71 25.97 -6.89
CA VAL A 546 -23.38 25.94 -7.56
C VAL A 546 -22.32 25.41 -6.61
N GLU A 547 -22.30 25.90 -5.36
CA GLU A 547 -21.37 25.41 -4.33
C GLU A 547 -21.59 23.94 -4.02
N ALA A 548 -22.86 23.52 -3.81
CA ALA A 548 -23.23 22.14 -3.60
C ALA A 548 -22.79 21.24 -4.78
N THR A 549 -22.99 21.71 -6.02
CA THR A 549 -22.57 20.98 -7.22
C THR A 549 -21.07 20.79 -7.24
N ARG A 550 -20.27 21.84 -7.02
CA ARG A 550 -18.82 21.74 -6.93
C ARG A 550 -18.39 20.73 -5.90
N HIS A 551 -19.00 20.78 -4.71
CA HIS A 551 -18.68 19.85 -3.63
C HIS A 551 -19.03 18.41 -4.00
N LEU A 552 -20.23 18.14 -4.46
CA LEU A 552 -20.70 16.79 -4.80
C LEU A 552 -19.89 16.15 -5.95
N ILE A 553 -19.52 16.94 -6.96
CA ILE A 553 -18.65 16.49 -8.04
C ILE A 553 -17.24 16.19 -7.47
N ALA A 554 -16.69 17.11 -6.66
CA ALA A 554 -15.33 16.99 -6.11
C ALA A 554 -15.14 15.80 -5.16
N VAL A 555 -16.23 15.22 -4.64
CA VAL A 555 -16.22 14.02 -3.76
C VAL A 555 -16.88 12.81 -4.40
N GLY A 556 -17.26 12.89 -5.68
CA GLY A 556 -17.73 11.75 -6.47
C GLY A 556 -19.19 11.34 -6.26
N PHE A 557 -20.06 12.22 -5.74
CA PHE A 557 -21.51 11.97 -5.71
C PHE A 557 -22.21 12.32 -7.03
N LEU A 558 -21.64 13.27 -7.77
CA LEU A 558 -22.09 13.65 -9.10
C LEU A 558 -20.96 13.46 -10.09
N THR A 559 -21.30 13.08 -11.31
CA THR A 559 -20.41 13.01 -12.45
C THR A 559 -20.77 14.09 -13.49
N ILE A 560 -19.82 14.47 -14.30
CA ILE A 560 -19.98 15.40 -15.45
C ILE A 560 -19.26 14.80 -16.64
N ASP A 561 -19.91 14.87 -17.83
CA ASP A 561 -19.31 14.43 -19.09
C ASP A 561 -18.18 15.37 -19.58
#